data_7926458b41a211e27e13c5489a448e93
#
_entry.id   7926458b41a211e27e13c5489a448e93
#
_cell.length_a   1.000
_cell.length_b   1.000
_cell.length_c   1.000
_cell.angle_alpha   90.00
_cell.angle_beta   90.00
_cell.angle_gamma   90.00
#
_symmetry.space_group_name_H-M   'P 1'
#
loop_
_entity.id
_entity.type
_entity.pdbx_description
1 polymer ?
#
loop_
_entity_poly.entity_id
_entity_poly.type
_entity_poly.pdbx_seq_one_letter_code
_entity_poly.pdbx_strand_id
1 'polypeptide(L)'
;MKWSLQRTAGSQVLPVTVSELKDHLNVAQNDSSQDAKIESLIVAAQGRLQRDIDRILITSTFVMNGPSFSDPLKINLKPVTSVLSVRYYDTDGTLQTLDPTDYRYIASSQEIVPAIGKTFPTPCENMPDSVQVEFAAGYGADSDCVPELLKAAIKLCVGKWFYDPAQESSALHSQETAYLNIVNCLFRDSYP
;
A
#
# COMPACT_ATOMS: atom_id res chain seq x y z
N MET A 1 13.46 12.67 -13.29
CA MET A 1 14.07 11.38 -12.92
C MET A 1 12.95 10.41 -12.53
N LYS A 2 13.02 9.16 -12.96
CA LYS A 2 11.91 8.20 -12.72
C LYS A 2 12.39 7.19 -11.66
N TRP A 3 11.70 7.16 -10.53
CA TRP A 3 11.86 6.14 -9.51
C TRP A 3 11.03 4.92 -9.87
N SER A 4 11.57 3.74 -9.64
CA SER A 4 10.85 2.48 -9.74
C SER A 4 10.50 1.98 -8.36
N LEU A 5 9.34 1.32 -8.24
CA LEU A 5 8.87 0.74 -7.00
C LEU A 5 8.58 -0.73 -7.22
N GLN A 6 9.09 -1.57 -6.33
CA GLN A 6 8.88 -3.00 -6.36
C GLN A 6 8.47 -3.50 -4.97
N ARG A 7 7.44 -4.34 -4.92
CA ARG A 7 7.08 -5.08 -3.71
C ARG A 7 7.99 -6.30 -3.59
N THR A 8 8.73 -6.41 -2.51
CA THR A 8 9.70 -7.51 -2.28
C THR A 8 9.12 -8.60 -1.39
N ALA A 9 8.31 -8.23 -0.41
CA ALA A 9 7.58 -9.19 0.41
C ALA A 9 6.14 -8.73 0.60
N GLY A 10 5.20 -9.62 0.33
CA GLY A 10 3.76 -9.40 0.47
C GLY A 10 3.17 -10.27 1.57
N SER A 11 2.24 -9.72 2.34
CA SER A 11 1.42 -10.50 3.25
C SER A 11 0.41 -11.35 2.46
N GLN A 12 0.17 -12.57 2.94
CA GLN A 12 -0.93 -13.44 2.50
C GLN A 12 -2.22 -13.13 3.29
N VAL A 13 -2.14 -12.28 4.30
CA VAL A 13 -3.29 -11.90 5.13
C VAL A 13 -4.25 -11.02 4.33
N LEU A 14 -5.53 -11.34 4.43
CA LEU A 14 -6.60 -10.57 3.81
C LEU A 14 -7.02 -9.42 4.74
N PRO A 15 -7.38 -8.25 4.20
CA PRO A 15 -7.85 -7.10 4.99
C PRO A 15 -9.24 -7.30 5.60
N VAL A 16 -10.01 -8.24 5.07
CA VAL A 16 -11.32 -8.69 5.55
C VAL A 16 -11.34 -10.20 5.49
N THR A 17 -11.86 -10.85 6.52
CA THR A 17 -11.94 -12.31 6.55
C THR A 17 -13.08 -12.85 5.70
N VAL A 18 -12.96 -14.11 5.23
CA VAL A 18 -14.04 -14.79 4.50
C VAL A 18 -15.29 -14.89 5.37
N SER A 19 -15.14 -15.15 6.68
CA SER A 19 -16.25 -15.21 7.63
C SER A 19 -17.02 -13.88 7.72
N GLU A 20 -16.32 -12.75 7.85
CA GLU A 20 -16.96 -11.42 7.87
C GLU A 20 -17.73 -11.13 6.57
N LEU A 21 -17.21 -11.62 5.43
CA LEU A 21 -17.89 -11.45 4.15
C LEU A 21 -19.07 -12.38 3.98
N LYS A 22 -19.02 -13.61 4.48
CA LYS A 22 -20.19 -14.49 4.51
C LYS A 22 -21.36 -13.85 5.24
N ASP A 23 -21.11 -13.26 6.39
CA ASP A 23 -22.13 -12.52 7.14
C ASP A 23 -22.70 -11.35 6.34
N HIS A 24 -21.83 -10.57 5.69
CA HIS A 24 -22.26 -9.45 4.84
C HIS A 24 -23.06 -9.90 3.61
N LEU A 25 -22.72 -11.05 3.04
CA LEU A 25 -23.36 -11.63 1.84
C LEU A 25 -24.55 -12.53 2.18
N ASN A 26 -24.92 -12.70 3.46
CA ASN A 26 -25.93 -13.67 3.90
C ASN A 26 -25.67 -15.10 3.42
N VAL A 27 -24.39 -15.49 3.34
CA VAL A 27 -23.94 -16.86 3.05
C VAL A 27 -23.77 -17.62 4.37
N ALA A 28 -24.28 -18.83 4.46
CA ALA A 28 -24.14 -19.62 5.68
C ALA A 28 -22.67 -19.90 6.03
N GLN A 29 -22.30 -19.73 7.30
CA GLN A 29 -20.90 -19.87 7.75
C GLN A 29 -20.32 -21.28 7.50
N ASN A 30 -21.18 -22.30 7.54
CA ASN A 30 -20.83 -23.71 7.28
C ASN A 30 -20.79 -24.07 5.78
N ASP A 31 -21.20 -23.19 4.88
CA ASP A 31 -21.12 -23.39 3.44
C ASP A 31 -19.74 -22.96 2.93
N SER A 32 -18.85 -23.91 2.70
CA SER A 32 -17.52 -23.66 2.14
C SER A 32 -17.47 -23.62 0.61
N SER A 33 -18.59 -23.88 -0.07
CA SER A 33 -18.63 -23.95 -1.54
C SER A 33 -18.28 -22.63 -2.23
N GLN A 34 -18.49 -21.51 -1.54
CA GLN A 34 -18.23 -20.17 -2.05
C GLN A 34 -16.92 -19.54 -1.54
N ASP A 35 -16.19 -20.19 -0.61
CA ASP A 35 -15.04 -19.61 0.07
C ASP A 35 -13.95 -19.14 -0.91
N ALA A 36 -13.56 -20.00 -1.85
CA ALA A 36 -12.54 -19.66 -2.85
C ALA A 36 -12.96 -18.48 -3.75
N LYS A 37 -14.27 -18.40 -4.09
CA LYS A 37 -14.82 -17.28 -4.85
C LYS A 37 -14.75 -15.99 -4.04
N ILE A 38 -15.18 -16.03 -2.77
CA ILE A 38 -15.16 -14.89 -1.87
C ILE A 38 -13.72 -14.41 -1.66
N GLU A 39 -12.78 -15.32 -1.40
CA GLU A 39 -11.37 -14.99 -1.22
C GLU A 39 -10.78 -14.28 -2.44
N SER A 40 -11.05 -14.80 -3.64
CA SER A 40 -10.58 -14.16 -4.89
C SER A 40 -11.17 -12.76 -5.08
N LEU A 41 -12.44 -12.54 -4.72
CA LEU A 41 -13.08 -11.24 -4.76
C LEU A 41 -12.52 -10.27 -3.72
N ILE A 42 -12.13 -10.75 -2.51
CA ILE A 42 -11.44 -9.91 -1.51
C ILE A 42 -10.12 -9.40 -2.08
N VAL A 43 -9.31 -10.29 -2.65
CA VAL A 43 -8.01 -9.92 -3.24
C VAL A 43 -8.19 -8.88 -4.36
N ALA A 44 -9.19 -9.07 -5.23
CA ALA A 44 -9.50 -8.13 -6.30
C ALA A 44 -9.98 -6.77 -5.75
N ALA A 45 -10.87 -6.78 -4.74
CA ALA A 45 -11.37 -5.56 -4.10
C ALA A 45 -10.27 -4.82 -3.34
N GLN A 46 -9.38 -5.53 -2.66
CA GLN A 46 -8.20 -4.96 -2.04
C GLN A 46 -7.32 -4.25 -3.07
N GLY A 47 -7.02 -4.90 -4.18
CA GLY A 47 -6.20 -4.31 -5.24
C GLY A 47 -6.83 -3.06 -5.86
N ARG A 48 -8.16 -3.06 -6.05
CA ARG A 48 -8.91 -1.89 -6.50
C ARG A 48 -8.82 -0.76 -5.49
N LEU A 49 -9.17 -1.02 -4.23
CA LEU A 49 -9.18 -0.01 -3.17
C LEU A 49 -7.81 0.61 -2.97
N GLN A 50 -6.74 -0.22 -2.87
CA GLN A 50 -5.37 0.27 -2.69
C GLN A 50 -4.94 1.23 -3.81
N ARG A 51 -5.34 0.94 -5.06
CA ARG A 51 -5.07 1.82 -6.21
C ARG A 51 -5.90 3.10 -6.14
N ASP A 52 -7.18 3.00 -5.76
CA ASP A 52 -8.10 4.13 -5.75
C ASP A 52 -7.79 5.13 -4.61
N ILE A 53 -7.20 4.68 -3.50
CA ILE A 53 -6.83 5.54 -2.36
C ILE A 53 -5.32 5.78 -2.22
N ASP A 54 -4.50 5.17 -3.07
CA ASP A 54 -3.03 5.23 -3.02
C ASP A 54 -2.46 4.83 -1.65
N ARG A 55 -3.03 3.78 -1.04
CA ARG A 55 -2.64 3.29 0.29
C ARG A 55 -2.51 1.78 0.30
N ILE A 56 -1.58 1.26 1.10
CA ILE A 56 -1.39 -0.17 1.33
C ILE A 56 -2.16 -0.57 2.59
N LEU A 57 -2.99 -1.62 2.48
CA LEU A 57 -3.84 -2.04 3.60
C LEU A 57 -3.09 -2.93 4.59
N ILE A 58 -2.49 -4.02 4.10
CA ILE A 58 -1.72 -4.95 4.92
C ILE A 58 -0.24 -4.68 4.71
N THR A 59 0.50 -4.55 5.81
CA THR A 59 1.92 -4.21 5.79
C THR A 59 2.72 -5.15 4.90
N SER A 60 3.47 -4.55 4.01
CA SER A 60 4.31 -5.23 3.04
C SER A 60 5.63 -4.47 2.89
N THR A 61 6.67 -5.17 2.46
CA THR A 61 7.99 -4.58 2.22
C THR A 61 8.12 -4.19 0.76
N PHE A 62 8.67 -3.01 0.55
CA PHE A 62 8.90 -2.43 -0.77
C PHE A 62 10.35 -1.97 -0.89
N VAL A 63 10.86 -2.02 -2.11
CA VAL A 63 12.12 -1.37 -2.49
C VAL A 63 11.81 -0.32 -3.55
N MET A 64 12.26 0.88 -3.29
CA MET A 64 12.22 2.00 -4.22
C MET A 64 13.63 2.25 -4.75
N ASN A 65 13.81 2.23 -6.07
CA ASN A 65 15.09 2.44 -6.73
C ASN A 65 15.08 3.70 -7.56
N GLY A 66 16.17 4.43 -7.52
CA GLY A 66 16.32 5.67 -8.29
C GLY A 66 17.79 5.99 -8.63
N PRO A 67 18.03 6.94 -9.54
CA PRO A 67 19.36 7.22 -10.06
C PRO A 67 20.20 8.13 -9.15
N SER A 68 19.58 8.80 -8.18
CA SER A 68 20.29 9.72 -7.28
C SER A 68 19.45 10.03 -6.05
N PHE A 69 20.08 10.48 -4.99
CA PHE A 69 19.37 11.09 -3.87
C PHE A 69 18.70 12.39 -4.32
N SER A 70 17.43 12.55 -3.93
CA SER A 70 16.75 13.84 -3.89
C SER A 70 16.77 14.37 -2.46
N ASP A 71 16.75 15.66 -2.30
CA ASP A 71 16.63 16.29 -0.97
C ASP A 71 15.40 17.22 -0.99
N PRO A 72 14.28 16.81 -0.35
CA PRO A 72 14.04 15.53 0.35
C PRO A 72 13.79 14.34 -0.59
N LEU A 73 14.09 13.13 -0.10
CA LEU A 73 13.73 11.87 -0.77
C LEU A 73 12.32 11.44 -0.36
N LYS A 74 11.36 11.54 -1.26
CA LYS A 74 9.95 11.33 -0.97
C LYS A 74 9.49 9.91 -1.28
N ILE A 75 8.80 9.29 -0.32
CA ILE A 75 8.13 8.01 -0.50
C ILE A 75 6.66 8.27 -0.80
N ASN A 76 6.19 7.83 -1.97
CA ASN A 76 4.81 8.11 -2.42
C ASN A 76 3.78 7.05 -1.99
N LEU A 77 4.19 5.97 -1.31
CA LEU A 77 3.26 4.99 -0.74
C LEU A 77 2.86 5.36 0.68
N LYS A 78 1.60 5.10 1.04
CA LYS A 78 1.02 5.43 2.35
C LYS A 78 0.30 4.23 2.97
N PRO A 79 0.24 4.15 4.30
CA PRO A 79 1.14 4.76 5.26
C PRO A 79 2.49 4.02 5.30
N VAL A 80 3.60 4.74 5.39
CA VAL A 80 4.91 4.15 5.65
C VAL A 80 5.05 3.95 7.15
N THR A 81 5.35 2.72 7.55
CA THR A 81 5.52 2.35 8.96
C THR A 81 6.97 2.46 9.41
N SER A 82 7.91 2.10 8.54
CA SER A 82 9.35 2.19 8.85
C SER A 82 10.20 2.19 7.57
N VAL A 83 11.33 2.85 7.64
CA VAL A 83 12.43 2.71 6.68
C VAL A 83 13.36 1.63 7.21
N LEU A 84 13.59 0.57 6.43
CA LEU A 84 14.37 -0.59 6.84
C LEU A 84 15.84 -0.41 6.49
N SER A 85 16.14 0.06 5.28
CA SER A 85 17.50 0.36 4.85
C SER A 85 17.52 1.40 3.74
N VAL A 86 18.60 2.19 3.70
CA VAL A 86 18.95 3.06 2.59
C VAL A 86 20.31 2.63 2.07
N ARG A 87 20.36 2.20 0.82
CA ARG A 87 21.58 1.69 0.18
C ARG A 87 21.85 2.51 -1.08
N TYR A 88 23.11 2.58 -1.48
CA TYR A 88 23.51 3.25 -2.70
C TYR A 88 24.79 2.65 -3.25
N TYR A 89 24.97 2.73 -4.53
CA TYR A 89 26.25 2.44 -5.18
C TYR A 89 27.11 3.69 -5.13
N ASP A 90 28.32 3.57 -4.58
CA ASP A 90 29.29 4.68 -4.57
C ASP A 90 29.90 4.90 -5.95
N THR A 91 30.79 5.89 -6.05
CA THR A 91 31.46 6.26 -7.33
C THR A 91 32.30 5.15 -7.94
N ASP A 92 32.70 4.18 -7.14
CA ASP A 92 33.46 2.99 -7.57
C ASP A 92 32.53 1.81 -7.95
N GLY A 93 31.21 2.00 -7.87
CA GLY A 93 30.22 0.97 -8.15
C GLY A 93 30.06 -0.07 -7.04
N THR A 94 30.53 0.22 -5.83
CA THR A 94 30.36 -0.67 -4.68
C THR A 94 29.09 -0.32 -3.93
N LEU A 95 28.29 -1.34 -3.58
CA LEU A 95 27.05 -1.16 -2.82
C LEU A 95 27.36 -0.82 -1.35
N GLN A 96 26.95 0.35 -0.92
CA GLN A 96 27.10 0.86 0.44
C GLN A 96 25.72 0.91 1.13
N THR A 97 25.73 0.75 2.45
CA THR A 97 24.53 0.98 3.28
C THR A 97 24.73 2.26 4.06
N LEU A 98 23.78 3.19 3.95
CA LEU A 98 23.81 4.44 4.69
C LEU A 98 23.49 4.16 6.16
N ASP A 99 24.32 4.71 7.06
CA ASP A 99 24.09 4.54 8.50
C ASP A 99 22.75 5.19 8.90
N PRO A 100 21.88 4.52 9.68
CA PRO A 100 20.62 5.08 10.14
C PRO A 100 20.76 6.41 10.90
N THR A 101 21.95 6.73 11.43
CA THR A 101 22.25 8.01 12.08
C THR A 101 22.51 9.16 11.10
N ASP A 102 22.77 8.85 9.83
CA ASP A 102 23.06 9.84 8.78
C ASP A 102 21.80 10.38 8.08
N TYR A 103 20.63 9.79 8.34
CA TYR A 103 19.36 10.26 7.80
C TYR A 103 18.24 10.22 8.85
N ARG A 104 17.14 10.90 8.55
CA ARG A 104 15.91 10.86 9.35
C ARG A 104 14.72 10.65 8.45
N TYR A 105 13.81 9.78 8.86
CA TYR A 105 12.49 9.67 8.25
C TYR A 105 11.50 10.59 8.96
N ILE A 106 10.80 11.42 8.20
CA ILE A 106 9.77 12.35 8.66
C ILE A 106 8.41 11.76 8.29
N ALA A 107 7.73 11.18 9.26
CA ALA A 107 6.46 10.46 9.02
C ALA A 107 5.34 11.39 8.51
N SER A 108 5.29 12.65 8.93
CA SER A 108 4.25 13.61 8.53
C SER A 108 4.31 13.96 7.04
N SER A 109 5.51 14.12 6.48
CA SER A 109 5.71 14.42 5.05
C SER A 109 6.10 13.19 4.22
N GLN A 110 6.38 12.06 4.89
CA GLN A 110 6.87 10.81 4.28
C GLN A 110 8.17 10.98 3.48
N GLU A 111 9.06 11.74 4.08
CA GLU A 111 10.33 12.12 3.48
C GLU A 111 11.50 11.59 4.29
N ILE A 112 12.53 11.17 3.57
CA ILE A 112 13.84 10.87 4.15
C ILE A 112 14.72 12.08 3.85
N VAL A 113 15.30 12.66 4.91
CA VAL A 113 16.19 13.81 4.82
C VAL A 113 17.52 13.48 5.50
N PRO A 114 18.61 14.14 5.12
CA PRO A 114 19.86 14.00 5.84
C PRO A 114 19.71 14.37 7.31
N ALA A 115 20.49 13.75 8.18
CA ALA A 115 20.57 14.17 9.57
C ALA A 115 21.21 15.58 9.67
N ILE A 116 20.99 16.24 10.80
CA ILE A 116 21.49 17.60 11.02
C ILE A 116 23.03 17.64 10.85
N GLY A 117 23.49 18.49 9.94
CA GLY A 117 24.93 18.64 9.63
C GLY A 117 25.49 17.54 8.71
N LYS A 118 24.63 16.69 8.17
CA LYS A 118 24.99 15.66 7.19
C LYS A 118 24.44 16.02 5.81
N THR A 119 24.97 15.39 4.78
CA THR A 119 24.48 15.44 3.40
C THR A 119 24.41 14.02 2.85
N PHE A 120 23.52 13.78 1.90
CA PHE A 120 23.54 12.49 1.20
C PHE A 120 24.86 12.33 0.42
N PRO A 121 25.41 11.12 0.38
CA PRO A 121 26.59 10.83 -0.41
C PRO A 121 26.28 10.95 -1.92
N THR A 122 27.32 11.14 -2.71
CA THR A 122 27.20 11.14 -4.17
C THR A 122 27.13 9.69 -4.67
N PRO A 123 26.02 9.24 -5.28
CA PRO A 123 25.91 7.89 -5.82
C PRO A 123 26.62 7.79 -7.17
N CYS A 124 26.81 6.55 -7.63
CA CYS A 124 27.38 6.24 -8.95
C CYS A 124 26.56 6.91 -10.06
N GLU A 125 27.22 7.65 -10.92
CA GLU A 125 26.61 8.26 -12.11
C GLU A 125 26.30 7.21 -13.18
N ASN A 126 25.29 7.48 -14.01
CA ASN A 126 24.86 6.62 -15.13
C ASN A 126 24.26 5.26 -14.73
N MET A 127 23.92 5.07 -13.45
CA MET A 127 23.26 3.88 -12.95
C MET A 127 21.81 4.22 -12.55
N PRO A 128 20.78 3.66 -13.24
CA PRO A 128 19.38 4.08 -13.03
C PRO A 128 18.81 3.68 -11.66
N ASP A 129 19.44 2.74 -10.98
CA ASP A 129 19.07 2.19 -9.67
C ASP A 129 20.20 2.36 -8.63
N SER A 130 20.99 3.43 -8.76
CA SER A 130 22.13 3.69 -7.88
C SER A 130 21.74 3.98 -6.45
N VAL A 131 20.48 4.35 -6.16
CA VAL A 131 19.94 4.53 -4.81
C VAL A 131 18.77 3.57 -4.61
N GLN A 132 18.80 2.84 -3.48
CA GLN A 132 17.80 1.85 -3.11
C GLN A 132 17.29 2.16 -1.70
N VAL A 133 15.98 2.30 -1.54
CA VAL A 133 15.33 2.48 -0.24
C VAL A 133 14.38 1.34 0.01
N GLU A 134 14.65 0.58 1.04
CA GLU A 134 13.78 -0.50 1.51
C GLU A 134 12.94 0.00 2.69
N PHE A 135 11.64 -0.16 2.60
CA PHE A 135 10.70 0.32 3.61
C PHE A 135 9.48 -0.58 3.73
N ALA A 136 8.83 -0.53 4.88
CA ALA A 136 7.55 -1.18 5.13
C ALA A 136 6.41 -0.15 5.04
N ALA A 137 5.33 -0.52 4.35
CA ALA A 137 4.14 0.30 4.23
C ALA A 137 2.88 -0.55 4.43
N GLY A 138 1.88 0.03 5.10
CA GLY A 138 0.59 -0.60 5.41
C GLY A 138 0.10 -0.22 6.81
N TYR A 139 -1.16 -0.51 7.10
CA TYR A 139 -1.77 -0.20 8.40
C TYR A 139 -1.32 -1.16 9.52
N GLY A 140 -0.97 -2.40 9.18
CA GLY A 140 -0.53 -3.42 10.13
C GLY A 140 -0.43 -4.80 9.49
N ALA A 141 -0.01 -5.78 10.28
CA ALA A 141 0.20 -7.15 9.82
C ALA A 141 -1.10 -7.93 9.62
N ASP A 142 -2.15 -7.58 10.37
CA ASP A 142 -3.40 -8.31 10.47
C ASP A 142 -4.60 -7.49 9.98
N SER A 143 -5.72 -8.17 9.71
CA SER A 143 -6.99 -7.54 9.32
C SER A 143 -7.49 -6.53 10.34
N ASP A 144 -7.24 -6.76 11.63
CA ASP A 144 -7.71 -5.91 12.73
C ASP A 144 -7.04 -4.53 12.74
N CYS A 145 -5.87 -4.41 12.11
CA CYS A 145 -5.17 -3.14 11.95
C CYS A 145 -5.77 -2.25 10.85
N VAL A 146 -6.60 -2.83 9.97
CA VAL A 146 -7.22 -2.10 8.86
C VAL A 146 -8.42 -1.31 9.37
N PRO A 147 -8.50 0.01 9.13
CA PRO A 147 -9.64 0.82 9.53
C PRO A 147 -10.97 0.27 9.01
N GLU A 148 -12.00 0.27 9.86
CA GLU A 148 -13.32 -0.29 9.53
C GLU A 148 -13.97 0.34 8.29
N LEU A 149 -13.69 1.62 8.03
CA LEU A 149 -14.18 2.29 6.83
C LEU A 149 -13.61 1.67 5.54
N LEU A 150 -12.33 1.24 5.57
CA LEU A 150 -11.69 0.54 4.44
C LEU A 150 -12.22 -0.88 4.28
N LYS A 151 -12.47 -1.57 5.40
CA LYS A 151 -13.14 -2.88 5.36
C LYS A 151 -14.56 -2.76 4.78
N ALA A 152 -15.31 -1.73 5.15
CA ALA A 152 -16.64 -1.46 4.59
C ALA A 152 -16.58 -1.24 3.08
N ALA A 153 -15.59 -0.49 2.57
CA ALA A 153 -15.41 -0.30 1.14
C ALA A 153 -15.14 -1.63 0.40
N ILE A 154 -14.32 -2.52 0.98
CA ILE A 154 -14.09 -3.85 0.42
C ILE A 154 -15.37 -4.67 0.42
N LYS A 155 -16.14 -4.68 1.53
CA LYS A 155 -17.41 -5.41 1.65
C LYS A 155 -18.42 -4.97 0.60
N LEU A 156 -18.55 -3.67 0.35
CA LEU A 156 -19.41 -3.11 -0.71
C LEU A 156 -18.96 -3.55 -2.11
N CYS A 157 -17.66 -3.48 -2.37
CA CYS A 157 -17.10 -3.89 -3.66
C CYS A 157 -17.31 -5.38 -3.94
N VAL A 158 -17.03 -6.24 -2.95
CA VAL A 158 -17.25 -7.68 -3.05
C VAL A 158 -18.73 -8.00 -3.18
N GLY A 159 -19.61 -7.36 -2.40
CA GLY A 159 -21.05 -7.56 -2.48
C GLY A 159 -21.58 -7.30 -3.89
N LYS A 160 -21.17 -6.19 -4.49
CA LYS A 160 -21.52 -5.88 -5.88
C LYS A 160 -21.08 -6.98 -6.85
N TRP A 161 -19.80 -7.38 -6.81
CA TRP A 161 -19.26 -8.36 -7.75
C TRP A 161 -19.79 -9.78 -7.50
N PHE A 162 -20.15 -10.11 -6.28
CA PHE A 162 -20.68 -11.41 -5.92
C PHE A 162 -22.06 -11.66 -6.53
N TYR A 163 -22.96 -10.64 -6.46
CA TYR A 163 -24.34 -10.72 -6.94
C TYR A 163 -24.53 -10.28 -8.38
N ASP A 164 -23.65 -9.44 -8.91
CA ASP A 164 -23.72 -8.91 -10.27
C ASP A 164 -22.35 -8.94 -10.97
N PRO A 165 -21.85 -10.15 -11.30
CA PRO A 165 -20.55 -10.29 -11.93
C PRO A 165 -20.47 -9.62 -13.31
N ALA A 166 -21.58 -9.49 -14.01
CA ALA A 166 -21.67 -8.81 -15.33
C ALA A 166 -21.80 -7.28 -15.20
N GLN A 167 -22.07 -6.76 -14.00
CA GLN A 167 -22.26 -5.34 -13.69
C GLN A 167 -23.41 -4.69 -14.51
N GLU A 168 -24.43 -5.45 -14.83
CA GLU A 168 -25.57 -5.02 -15.64
C GLU A 168 -26.74 -4.48 -14.80
N SER A 169 -26.77 -4.80 -13.51
CA SER A 169 -27.86 -4.45 -12.62
C SER A 169 -27.79 -3.00 -12.14
N SER A 170 -28.77 -2.20 -12.49
CA SER A 170 -28.95 -0.84 -11.96
C SER A 170 -29.25 -0.81 -10.44
N ALA A 171 -29.77 -1.92 -9.89
CA ALA A 171 -30.08 -2.02 -8.45
C ALA A 171 -28.83 -1.95 -7.55
N LEU A 172 -27.66 -2.34 -8.07
CA LEU A 172 -26.39 -2.30 -7.31
C LEU A 172 -25.57 -1.02 -7.57
N HIS A 173 -26.10 -0.05 -8.30
CA HIS A 173 -25.49 1.29 -8.44
C HIS A 173 -25.33 2.01 -7.10
N SER A 174 -26.19 1.74 -6.12
CA SER A 174 -26.10 2.31 -4.77
C SER A 174 -24.84 1.83 -4.04
N GLN A 175 -24.41 0.59 -4.23
CA GLN A 175 -23.18 0.08 -3.62
C GLN A 175 -21.93 0.72 -4.23
N GLU A 176 -21.91 0.93 -5.54
CA GLU A 176 -20.83 1.66 -6.21
C GLU A 176 -20.76 3.12 -5.73
N THR A 177 -21.91 3.77 -5.63
CA THR A 177 -21.98 5.14 -5.10
C THR A 177 -21.50 5.21 -3.65
N ALA A 178 -21.89 4.25 -2.80
CA ALA A 178 -21.43 4.18 -1.41
C ALA A 178 -19.90 3.94 -1.35
N TYR A 179 -19.36 3.04 -2.18
CA TYR A 179 -17.92 2.82 -2.30
C TYR A 179 -17.19 4.12 -2.70
N LEU A 180 -17.65 4.80 -3.74
CA LEU A 180 -17.04 6.05 -4.21
C LEU A 180 -17.12 7.17 -3.17
N ASN A 181 -18.21 7.24 -2.38
CA ASN A 181 -18.32 8.18 -1.28
C ASN A 181 -17.27 7.92 -0.20
N ILE A 182 -17.01 6.64 0.14
CA ILE A 182 -15.95 6.27 1.10
C ILE A 182 -14.59 6.68 0.55
N VAL A 183 -14.29 6.34 -0.70
CA VAL A 183 -13.03 6.70 -1.36
C VAL A 183 -12.83 8.22 -1.36
N ASN A 184 -13.87 8.98 -1.73
CA ASN A 184 -13.80 10.44 -1.74
C ASN A 184 -13.60 11.05 -0.35
N CYS A 185 -14.22 10.50 0.71
CA CYS A 185 -13.97 10.94 2.08
C CYS A 185 -12.49 10.75 2.47
N LEU A 186 -11.91 9.60 2.12
CA LEU A 186 -10.50 9.29 2.42
C LEU A 186 -9.51 10.21 1.70
N PHE A 187 -9.86 10.67 0.50
CA PHE A 187 -9.06 11.68 -0.22
C PHE A 187 -9.16 13.07 0.45
N ARG A 188 -10.32 13.46 0.94
CA ARG A 188 -10.52 14.78 1.60
C ARG A 188 -9.76 14.89 2.91
N ASP A 189 -9.69 13.80 3.70
CA ASP A 189 -8.92 13.74 4.95
C ASP A 189 -7.38 13.68 4.72
N SER A 190 -6.95 13.54 3.48
CA SER A 190 -5.52 13.53 3.09
C SER A 190 -4.98 14.92 2.73
N TYR A 191 -5.83 15.96 2.82
CA TYR A 191 -5.41 17.36 2.63
C TYR A 191 -5.27 18.02 4.02
N PRO A 192 -4.05 18.43 4.42
CA PRO A 192 -3.89 19.36 5.53
C PRO A 192 -4.37 20.76 5.11
#